data_cecc717318fa59ac980ca6a52467e38c
#
_entry.id   cecc717318fa59ac980ca6a52467e38c
#
_cell.length_a   1.000
_cell.length_b   1.000
_cell.length_c   1.000
_cell.angle_alpha   90.00
_cell.angle_beta   90.00
_cell.angle_gamma   90.00
#
_symmetry.space_group_name_H-M   'P 1'
#
loop_
_entity.id
_entity.type
_entity.pdbx_description
1 polymer ?
#
loop_
_entity_poly.entity_id
_entity_poly.type
_entity_poly.pdbx_seq_one_letter_code
_entity_poly.pdbx_strand_id
1 'polypeptide(L)'
;YSAFDVPFELTVIPEAVRRHFEVVYYHFKQTNSRQRKVSRLLFEIRQSRDGAPIEVVVAGIGEINLSRIFQRGSNRHRFTVVQSEKGEKILDRFLGNRWVMTIRGNSCQILDPDRSAAYAESIVFHTVLSQVSDHYLLHAGAVSKNHRAVILCGNANSGKTTLTLGLVRAGFKFLTDEVALIDHDSSMVLPFPRALGIRKKTAEMFPEMERRVFGHPTQALSGDEKLLIDAEQMYPGCLGDACMPSMLLFLEGFASRTQLESLPKSEAVLKCLSFAHTAEGDVFKSMMTTSGIIERLRCYHLTLGPVDEVVQILSDTMEE
;
A
#
# COMPACT_ATOMS: atom_id res chain seq x y z
N TYR A 1 -17.04 3.64 4.26
CA TYR A 1 -15.95 3.25 3.37
C TYR A 1 -16.12 1.79 2.93
N SER A 2 -15.60 1.45 1.79
CA SER A 2 -15.45 0.05 1.35
C SER A 2 -14.16 -0.07 0.56
N ALA A 3 -13.38 -1.08 0.89
CA ALA A 3 -12.20 -1.44 0.13
C ALA A 3 -12.23 -2.96 -0.10
N PHE A 4 -12.09 -3.39 -1.37
CA PHE A 4 -12.08 -4.80 -1.75
C PHE A 4 -13.31 -5.60 -1.27
N ASP A 5 -14.49 -5.00 -1.39
CA ASP A 5 -15.75 -5.54 -0.85
C ASP A 5 -15.78 -5.74 0.68
N VAL A 6 -14.73 -5.32 1.39
CA VAL A 6 -14.73 -5.24 2.85
C VAL A 6 -15.30 -3.88 3.27
N PRO A 7 -16.55 -3.82 3.74
CA PRO A 7 -17.13 -2.60 4.26
C PRO A 7 -16.52 -2.28 5.63
N PHE A 8 -16.13 -1.03 5.83
CA PHE A 8 -15.67 -0.54 7.12
C PHE A 8 -16.20 0.85 7.44
N GLU A 9 -16.38 1.10 8.72
CA GLU A 9 -16.76 2.40 9.25
C GLU A 9 -15.61 2.97 10.07
N LEU A 10 -15.34 4.25 9.88
CA LEU A 10 -14.24 4.93 10.50
C LEU A 10 -14.73 6.17 11.23
N THR A 11 -14.59 6.18 12.54
CA THR A 11 -14.84 7.34 13.41
C THR A 11 -13.51 7.90 13.89
N VAL A 12 -13.16 9.11 13.47
CA VAL A 12 -11.89 9.76 13.83
C VAL A 12 -12.18 11.05 14.56
N ILE A 13 -11.86 11.09 15.85
CA ILE A 13 -12.13 12.25 16.73
C ILE A 13 -11.01 13.30 16.66
N PRO A 14 -9.69 12.94 16.74
CA PRO A 14 -8.63 13.93 16.69
C PRO A 14 -8.50 14.55 15.28
N GLU A 15 -8.61 15.88 15.19
CA GLU A 15 -8.61 16.64 13.93
C GLU A 15 -7.38 16.37 13.06
N ALA A 16 -6.19 16.36 13.66
CA ALA A 16 -4.95 16.12 12.92
C ALA A 16 -4.89 14.74 12.25
N VAL A 17 -5.48 13.72 12.90
CA VAL A 17 -5.58 12.37 12.35
C VAL A 17 -6.70 12.30 11.31
N ARG A 18 -7.82 12.98 11.53
CA ARG A 18 -8.95 12.99 10.62
C ARG A 18 -8.56 13.48 9.23
N ARG A 19 -7.82 14.57 9.12
CA ARG A 19 -7.33 15.10 7.84
C ARG A 19 -6.48 14.08 7.08
N HIS A 20 -5.61 13.35 7.78
CA HIS A 20 -4.82 12.29 7.19
C HIS A 20 -5.72 11.22 6.54
N PHE A 21 -6.72 10.73 7.26
CA PHE A 21 -7.65 9.72 6.76
C PHE A 21 -8.56 10.22 5.64
N GLU A 22 -8.96 11.48 5.68
CA GLU A 22 -9.76 12.09 4.60
C GLU A 22 -9.01 12.13 3.28
N VAL A 23 -7.70 12.34 3.30
CA VAL A 23 -6.85 12.31 2.11
C VAL A 23 -6.60 10.87 1.67
N VAL A 24 -6.18 9.98 2.58
CA VAL A 24 -5.81 8.59 2.24
C VAL A 24 -6.98 7.80 1.68
N TYR A 25 -8.18 7.98 2.23
CA TYR A 25 -9.38 7.21 1.87
C TYR A 25 -10.42 8.00 1.08
N TYR A 26 -10.01 9.08 0.40
CA TYR A 26 -10.92 9.94 -0.35
C TYR A 26 -11.79 9.16 -1.35
N HIS A 27 -11.20 8.29 -2.15
CA HIS A 27 -11.87 7.51 -3.19
C HIS A 27 -12.69 6.31 -2.66
N PHE A 28 -12.59 6.00 -1.36
CA PHE A 28 -13.30 4.88 -0.74
C PHE A 28 -14.59 5.29 -0.03
N LYS A 29 -14.94 6.58 -0.04
CA LYS A 29 -16.17 7.09 0.54
C LYS A 29 -17.37 6.60 -0.27
N GLN A 30 -18.21 5.77 0.35
CA GLN A 30 -19.48 5.37 -0.26
C GLN A 30 -20.49 6.50 -0.16
N THR A 31 -20.91 7.05 -1.29
CA THR A 31 -21.85 8.17 -1.36
C THR A 31 -23.32 7.76 -1.20
N ASN A 32 -23.67 6.48 -1.40
CA ASN A 32 -25.02 5.95 -1.14
C ASN A 32 -24.98 4.42 -1.13
N SER A 33 -25.12 3.80 0.02
CA SER A 33 -25.44 2.38 0.06
C SER A 33 -26.84 2.17 0.62
N ARG A 34 -27.77 1.73 -0.22
CA ARG A 34 -28.95 0.96 0.24
C ARG A 34 -28.37 -0.29 0.92
N GLN A 35 -28.34 -0.25 2.23
CA GLN A 35 -27.61 -1.18 3.07
C GLN A 35 -28.24 -2.57 3.01
N ARG A 36 -27.54 -3.54 2.44
CA ARG A 36 -27.60 -4.89 2.98
C ARG A 36 -26.93 -4.86 4.35
N LYS A 37 -27.50 -5.54 5.34
CA LYS A 37 -26.86 -5.80 6.65
C LYS A 37 -25.64 -6.71 6.42
N VAL A 38 -24.53 -6.13 5.98
CA VAL A 38 -23.25 -6.81 5.91
C VAL A 38 -22.51 -6.50 7.19
N SER A 39 -21.94 -7.50 7.84
CA SER A 39 -21.05 -7.30 8.98
C SER A 39 -19.92 -6.37 8.58
N ARG A 40 -19.65 -5.33 9.38
CA ARG A 40 -18.69 -4.27 9.07
C ARG A 40 -17.56 -4.26 10.08
N LEU A 41 -16.38 -3.91 9.62
CA LEU A 41 -15.32 -3.49 10.51
C LEU A 41 -15.63 -2.08 11.02
N LEU A 42 -15.46 -1.88 12.32
CA LEU A 42 -15.65 -0.57 12.96
C LEU A 42 -14.31 -0.14 13.55
N PHE A 43 -13.86 1.04 13.18
CA PHE A 43 -12.68 1.66 13.74
C PHE A 43 -13.05 2.95 14.46
N GLU A 44 -12.69 3.05 15.73
CA GLU A 44 -12.78 4.28 16.51
C GLU A 44 -11.37 4.76 16.84
N ILE A 45 -11.00 5.93 16.36
CA ILE A 45 -9.73 6.59 16.65
C ILE A 45 -10.02 7.77 17.56
N ARG A 46 -9.49 7.72 18.80
CA ARG A 46 -9.79 8.71 19.83
C ARG A 46 -8.54 9.13 20.59
N GLN A 47 -8.69 10.20 21.40
CA GLN A 47 -7.67 10.56 22.37
C GLN A 47 -7.59 9.48 23.45
N SER A 48 -6.39 9.00 23.76
CA SER A 48 -6.22 8.02 24.82
C SER A 48 -6.48 8.61 26.19
N ARG A 49 -7.07 7.81 27.08
CA ARG A 49 -7.32 8.19 28.49
C ARG A 49 -6.09 8.05 29.38
N ASP A 50 -5.13 7.21 28.98
CA ASP A 50 -3.96 6.82 29.78
C ASP A 50 -2.70 7.60 29.42
N GLY A 51 -2.83 8.78 28.80
CA GLY A 51 -1.70 9.64 28.46
C GLY A 51 -0.98 9.30 27.15
N ALA A 52 -1.33 8.20 26.47
CA ALA A 52 -0.90 7.98 25.09
C ALA A 52 -1.62 8.96 24.14
N PRO A 53 -0.97 9.43 23.07
CA PRO A 53 -1.59 10.46 22.22
C PRO A 53 -2.86 9.99 21.52
N ILE A 54 -2.93 8.74 21.07
CA ILE A 54 -4.06 8.20 20.30
C ILE A 54 -4.30 6.73 20.66
N GLU A 55 -5.57 6.35 20.69
CA GLU A 55 -6.03 4.97 20.79
C GLU A 55 -6.87 4.61 19.58
N VAL A 56 -6.58 3.45 18.98
CA VAL A 56 -7.38 2.84 17.91
C VAL A 56 -8.10 1.64 18.48
N VAL A 57 -9.42 1.66 18.45
CA VAL A 57 -10.27 0.53 18.85
C VAL A 57 -10.87 -0.07 17.59
N VAL A 58 -10.76 -1.40 17.47
CA VAL A 58 -11.30 -2.15 16.34
C VAL A 58 -12.41 -3.05 16.83
N ALA A 59 -13.57 -3.00 16.18
CA ALA A 59 -14.70 -3.88 16.46
C ALA A 59 -15.30 -4.39 15.14
N GLY A 60 -16.04 -5.49 15.18
CA GLY A 60 -16.72 -6.05 14.01
C GLY A 60 -16.48 -7.54 13.83
N ILE A 61 -16.15 -7.99 12.64
CA ILE A 61 -16.20 -9.39 12.22
C ILE A 61 -15.08 -10.22 12.85
N GLY A 62 -15.44 -11.19 13.70
CA GLY A 62 -14.52 -12.21 14.22
C GLY A 62 -13.52 -11.72 15.26
N GLU A 63 -12.61 -12.61 15.63
CA GLU A 63 -11.51 -12.28 16.55
C GLU A 63 -10.37 -11.61 15.77
N ILE A 64 -10.17 -10.32 16.03
CA ILE A 64 -9.11 -9.53 15.38
C ILE A 64 -7.87 -9.56 16.28
N ASN A 65 -6.82 -10.20 15.81
CA ASN A 65 -5.53 -10.19 16.49
C ASN A 65 -4.66 -9.07 15.89
N LEU A 66 -4.68 -7.89 16.53
CA LEU A 66 -3.95 -6.71 16.06
C LEU A 66 -2.42 -6.92 16.04
N SER A 67 -1.86 -7.73 16.92
CA SER A 67 -0.42 -7.98 16.95
C SER A 67 0.08 -8.75 15.72
N ARG A 68 -0.74 -9.64 15.18
CA ARG A 68 -0.42 -10.35 13.93
C ARG A 68 -0.24 -9.42 12.72
N ILE A 69 -0.90 -8.26 12.71
CA ILE A 69 -0.73 -7.25 11.67
C ILE A 69 0.73 -6.81 11.57
N PHE A 70 1.41 -6.67 12.72
CA PHE A 70 2.80 -6.24 12.79
C PHE A 70 3.83 -7.36 12.59
N GLN A 71 3.37 -8.60 12.48
CA GLN A 71 4.21 -9.78 12.24
C GLN A 71 4.13 -10.28 10.80
N ARG A 72 3.30 -9.66 9.93
CA ARG A 72 3.06 -10.11 8.55
C ARG A 72 3.75 -9.24 7.51
N GLY A 73 4.01 -9.83 6.34
CA GLY A 73 4.54 -9.15 5.17
C GLY A 73 5.85 -8.40 5.45
N SER A 74 5.98 -7.22 4.89
CA SER A 74 7.13 -6.33 5.10
C SER A 74 7.28 -5.86 6.54
N ASN A 75 6.22 -5.90 7.34
CA ASN A 75 6.23 -5.46 8.74
C ASN A 75 7.01 -6.40 9.65
N ARG A 76 7.12 -7.69 9.35
CA ARG A 76 7.81 -8.70 10.17
C ARG A 76 9.28 -8.37 10.46
N HIS A 77 9.94 -7.67 9.55
CA HIS A 77 11.35 -7.27 9.72
C HIS A 77 11.50 -5.96 10.49
N ARG A 78 10.43 -5.16 10.53
CA ARG A 78 10.41 -3.86 11.18
C ARG A 78 9.97 -3.95 12.63
N PHE A 79 8.89 -4.67 12.90
CA PHE A 79 8.27 -4.70 14.22
C PHE A 79 8.62 -5.97 14.99
N THR A 80 8.78 -5.80 16.30
CA THR A 80 8.88 -6.90 17.27
C THR A 80 7.72 -6.80 18.24
N VAL A 81 6.97 -7.88 18.36
CA VAL A 81 5.90 -8.02 19.35
C VAL A 81 6.48 -8.66 20.61
N VAL A 82 6.29 -8.02 21.74
CA VAL A 82 6.75 -8.51 23.05
C VAL A 82 5.57 -8.61 24.00
N GLN A 83 5.37 -9.79 24.57
CA GLN A 83 4.35 -10.01 25.60
C GLN A 83 4.72 -9.30 26.89
N SER A 84 3.73 -8.69 27.55
CA SER A 84 3.88 -8.05 28.86
C SER A 84 2.64 -8.31 29.72
N GLU A 85 2.75 -8.10 31.03
CA GLU A 85 1.63 -8.23 31.98
C GLU A 85 0.42 -7.35 31.61
N LYS A 86 0.65 -6.24 30.92
CA LYS A 86 -0.39 -5.26 30.52
C LYS A 86 -0.82 -5.37 29.07
N GLY A 87 -0.51 -6.49 28.39
CA GLY A 87 -0.79 -6.71 26.98
C GLY A 87 0.48 -6.83 26.14
N GLU A 88 0.35 -6.75 24.83
CA GLU A 88 1.47 -6.85 23.89
C GLU A 88 2.04 -5.47 23.58
N LYS A 89 3.36 -5.36 23.56
CA LYS A 89 4.06 -4.13 23.19
C LYS A 89 4.72 -4.31 21.83
N ILE A 90 4.64 -3.28 21.00
CA ILE A 90 5.26 -3.24 19.68
C ILE A 90 6.48 -2.33 19.72
N LEU A 91 7.61 -2.89 19.33
CA LEU A 91 8.89 -2.23 19.20
C LEU A 91 9.22 -2.02 17.73
N ASP A 92 9.52 -0.79 17.32
CA ASP A 92 9.95 -0.46 15.97
C ASP A 92 11.49 -0.47 15.89
N ARG A 93 12.04 -1.45 15.18
CA ARG A 93 13.49 -1.62 14.98
C ARG A 93 14.10 -0.51 14.14
N PHE A 94 13.36 0.01 13.19
CA PHE A 94 13.84 1.05 12.27
C PHE A 94 13.93 2.42 12.94
N LEU A 95 13.25 2.58 14.09
CA LEU A 95 13.35 3.77 14.93
C LEU A 95 14.27 3.56 16.14
N GLY A 96 15.34 2.79 15.99
CA GLY A 96 16.30 2.55 17.07
C GLY A 96 15.72 1.72 18.22
N ASN A 97 14.89 0.74 17.93
CA ASN A 97 14.23 -0.12 18.92
C ASN A 97 13.35 0.65 19.92
N ARG A 98 12.53 1.59 19.44
CA ARG A 98 11.60 2.34 20.27
C ARG A 98 10.28 1.61 20.44
N TRP A 99 9.72 1.67 21.64
CA TRP A 99 8.34 1.26 21.88
C TRP A 99 7.39 2.26 21.25
N VAL A 100 6.55 1.78 20.34
CA VAL A 100 5.67 2.64 19.54
C VAL A 100 4.19 2.40 19.80
N MET A 101 3.84 1.21 20.29
CA MET A 101 2.44 0.87 20.56
C MET A 101 2.31 -0.11 21.73
N THR A 102 1.12 -0.13 22.34
CA THR A 102 0.67 -1.17 23.28
C THR A 102 -0.68 -1.68 22.83
N ILE A 103 -0.82 -3.01 22.68
CA ILE A 103 -2.05 -3.68 22.26
C ILE A 103 -2.68 -4.39 23.44
N ARG A 104 -3.99 -4.23 23.63
CA ARG A 104 -4.81 -4.92 24.63
C ARG A 104 -6.11 -5.37 23.96
N GLY A 105 -6.19 -6.65 23.62
CA GLY A 105 -7.33 -7.17 22.89
C GLY A 105 -7.51 -6.48 21.54
N ASN A 106 -8.64 -5.80 21.37
CA ASN A 106 -8.99 -5.06 20.16
C ASN A 106 -8.63 -3.56 20.21
N SER A 107 -7.88 -3.13 21.20
CA SER A 107 -7.43 -1.74 21.35
C SER A 107 -5.91 -1.64 21.20
N CYS A 108 -5.47 -0.63 20.49
CA CYS A 108 -4.07 -0.29 20.28
C CYS A 108 -3.81 1.17 20.67
N GLN A 109 -3.00 1.36 21.70
CA GLN A 109 -2.52 2.68 22.13
C GLN A 109 -1.23 3.00 21.39
N ILE A 110 -1.22 4.11 20.66
CA ILE A 110 -0.05 4.60 19.92
C ILE A 110 0.74 5.54 20.85
N LEU A 111 2.01 5.25 21.04
CA LEU A 111 2.88 5.96 21.98
C LEU A 111 3.71 7.07 21.30
N ASP A 112 3.82 7.04 19.99
CA ASP A 112 4.57 8.02 19.19
C ASP A 112 3.63 9.12 18.67
N PRO A 113 3.68 10.35 19.22
CA PRO A 113 2.76 11.42 18.82
C PRO A 113 3.01 11.91 17.39
N ASP A 114 4.27 11.95 16.96
CA ASP A 114 4.66 12.50 15.65
C ASP A 114 4.16 11.63 14.50
N ARG A 115 4.06 10.31 14.73
CA ARG A 115 3.65 9.33 13.72
C ARG A 115 2.30 8.69 14.03
N SER A 116 1.55 9.29 14.93
CA SER A 116 0.28 8.71 15.41
C SER A 116 -0.73 8.49 14.27
N ALA A 117 -0.83 9.41 13.34
CA ALA A 117 -1.71 9.28 12.18
C ALA A 117 -1.28 8.13 11.26
N ALA A 118 0.02 8.01 10.99
CA ALA A 118 0.55 6.94 10.13
C ALA A 118 0.44 5.56 10.77
N TYR A 119 0.63 5.43 12.09
CA TYR A 119 0.40 4.17 12.79
C TYR A 119 -1.08 3.80 12.85
N ALA A 120 -1.97 4.76 13.12
CA ALA A 120 -3.41 4.52 13.11
C ALA A 120 -3.88 4.07 11.73
N GLU A 121 -3.41 4.73 10.68
CA GLU A 121 -3.69 4.37 9.29
C GLU A 121 -3.17 2.97 8.96
N SER A 122 -1.96 2.63 9.36
CA SER A 122 -1.38 1.28 9.17
C SER A 122 -2.23 0.20 9.85
N ILE A 123 -2.76 0.44 11.05
CA ILE A 123 -3.66 -0.48 11.74
C ILE A 123 -4.95 -0.69 10.93
N VAL A 124 -5.60 0.39 10.51
CA VAL A 124 -6.83 0.32 9.69
C VAL A 124 -6.56 -0.45 8.41
N PHE A 125 -5.54 -0.06 7.66
CA PHE A 125 -5.16 -0.64 6.39
C PHE A 125 -4.91 -2.15 6.46
N HIS A 126 -4.01 -2.56 7.35
CA HIS A 126 -3.68 -3.99 7.46
C HIS A 126 -4.80 -4.81 8.08
N THR A 127 -5.65 -4.21 8.94
CA THR A 127 -6.86 -4.90 9.43
C THR A 127 -7.84 -5.15 8.28
N VAL A 128 -8.08 -4.17 7.42
CA VAL A 128 -8.92 -4.34 6.23
C VAL A 128 -8.32 -5.40 5.31
N LEU A 129 -7.02 -5.32 5.00
CA LEU A 129 -6.35 -6.31 4.16
C LEU A 129 -6.42 -7.74 4.74
N SER A 130 -6.40 -7.87 6.07
CA SER A 130 -6.49 -9.20 6.71
C SER A 130 -7.85 -9.90 6.51
N GLN A 131 -8.87 -9.15 6.10
CA GLN A 131 -10.21 -9.68 5.80
C GLN A 131 -10.41 -9.97 4.31
N VAL A 132 -9.44 -9.65 3.47
CA VAL A 132 -9.49 -9.92 2.03
C VAL A 132 -9.03 -11.35 1.79
N SER A 133 -9.95 -12.25 1.39
CA SER A 133 -9.66 -13.68 1.16
C SER A 133 -9.61 -14.05 -0.32
N ASP A 134 -10.34 -13.30 -1.15
CA ASP A 134 -10.62 -13.69 -2.53
C ASP A 134 -9.66 -13.05 -3.56
N HIS A 135 -8.56 -12.47 -3.06
CA HIS A 135 -7.58 -11.76 -3.88
C HIS A 135 -6.16 -12.18 -3.52
N TYR A 136 -5.30 -12.21 -4.53
CA TYR A 136 -3.87 -12.27 -4.33
C TYR A 136 -3.33 -10.86 -4.12
N LEU A 137 -2.73 -10.62 -2.97
CA LEU A 137 -2.24 -9.32 -2.54
C LEU A 137 -0.71 -9.26 -2.70
N LEU A 138 -0.25 -8.29 -3.47
CA LEU A 138 1.16 -8.10 -3.74
C LEU A 138 1.60 -6.69 -3.30
N HIS A 139 2.63 -6.57 -2.45
CA HIS A 139 3.21 -5.27 -2.11
C HIS A 139 3.90 -4.67 -3.35
N ALA A 140 3.12 -3.95 -4.13
CA ALA A 140 3.53 -3.44 -5.43
C ALA A 140 2.73 -2.18 -5.80
N GLY A 141 3.33 -1.31 -6.61
CA GLY A 141 2.59 -0.34 -7.39
C GLY A 141 1.97 -0.99 -8.62
N ALA A 142 0.94 -0.40 -9.17
CA ALA A 142 0.38 -0.80 -10.45
C ALA A 142 -0.20 0.40 -11.21
N VAL A 143 0.06 0.39 -12.52
CA VAL A 143 -0.50 1.33 -13.48
C VAL A 143 -1.02 0.56 -14.70
N SER A 144 -1.85 1.16 -15.53
CA SER A 144 -2.30 0.50 -16.77
C SER A 144 -2.22 1.42 -17.99
N LYS A 145 -2.01 0.80 -19.14
CA LYS A 145 -2.10 1.44 -20.47
C LYS A 145 -2.83 0.47 -21.40
N ASN A 146 -3.78 0.95 -22.19
CA ASN A 146 -4.54 0.13 -23.13
C ASN A 146 -5.18 -1.12 -22.47
N HIS A 147 -5.78 -0.93 -21.28
CA HIS A 147 -6.39 -2.01 -20.47
C HIS A 147 -5.42 -3.16 -20.07
N ARG A 148 -4.12 -2.89 -20.05
CA ARG A 148 -3.09 -3.83 -19.60
C ARG A 148 -2.34 -3.25 -18.41
N ALA A 149 -2.27 -3.99 -17.30
CA ALA A 149 -1.56 -3.53 -16.12
C ALA A 149 -0.07 -3.86 -16.16
N VAL A 150 0.72 -2.92 -15.66
CA VAL A 150 2.14 -3.07 -15.30
C VAL A 150 2.23 -3.06 -13.79
N ILE A 151 2.77 -4.11 -13.21
CA ILE A 151 2.95 -4.29 -11.77
C ILE A 151 4.41 -3.99 -11.42
N LEU A 152 4.63 -3.12 -10.43
CA LEU A 152 5.93 -2.60 -10.03
C LEU A 152 6.29 -3.13 -8.64
N CYS A 153 7.10 -4.18 -8.57
CA CYS A 153 7.64 -4.74 -7.34
C CYS A 153 8.99 -4.13 -6.99
N GLY A 154 9.26 -3.92 -5.72
CA GLY A 154 10.56 -3.44 -5.25
C GLY A 154 10.54 -3.13 -3.76
N ASN A 155 11.69 -3.10 -3.15
CA ASN A 155 11.85 -2.78 -1.74
C ASN A 155 11.52 -1.31 -1.42
N ALA A 156 11.48 -0.96 -0.15
CA ALA A 156 11.38 0.43 0.24
C ALA A 156 12.54 1.23 -0.40
N ASN A 157 12.23 2.43 -0.89
CA ASN A 157 13.19 3.32 -1.58
C ASN A 157 13.70 2.82 -2.95
N SER A 158 13.09 1.81 -3.54
CA SER A 158 13.44 1.35 -4.89
C SER A 158 12.96 2.25 -6.03
N GLY A 159 12.20 3.32 -5.73
CA GLY A 159 11.67 4.24 -6.74
C GLY A 159 10.25 3.94 -7.23
N LYS A 160 9.52 2.98 -6.63
CA LYS A 160 8.14 2.63 -7.03
C LYS A 160 7.24 3.85 -7.20
N THR A 161 7.06 4.64 -6.15
CA THR A 161 6.20 5.83 -6.17
C THR A 161 6.63 6.85 -7.22
N THR A 162 7.93 7.08 -7.38
CA THR A 162 8.46 7.99 -8.39
C THR A 162 8.17 7.50 -9.80
N LEU A 163 8.37 6.20 -10.06
CA LEU A 163 8.06 5.60 -11.35
C LEU A 163 6.55 5.58 -11.63
N THR A 164 5.73 5.22 -10.63
CA THR A 164 4.26 5.28 -10.73
C THR A 164 3.80 6.66 -11.17
N LEU A 165 4.30 7.73 -10.52
CA LEU A 165 3.97 9.10 -10.89
C LEU A 165 4.47 9.47 -12.30
N GLY A 166 5.67 9.08 -12.67
CA GLY A 166 6.22 9.31 -14.01
C GLY A 166 5.36 8.67 -15.11
N LEU A 167 4.92 7.44 -14.88
CA LEU A 167 4.03 6.71 -15.79
C LEU A 167 2.64 7.37 -15.86
N VAL A 168 2.07 7.76 -14.71
CA VAL A 168 0.78 8.48 -14.67
C VAL A 168 0.87 9.82 -15.39
N ARG A 169 1.94 10.60 -15.18
CA ARG A 169 2.21 11.84 -15.92
C ARG A 169 2.25 11.62 -17.44
N ALA A 170 2.77 10.48 -17.87
CA ALA A 170 2.86 10.10 -19.29
C ALA A 170 1.57 9.46 -19.84
N GLY A 171 0.45 9.52 -19.09
CA GLY A 171 -0.87 9.08 -19.56
C GLY A 171 -1.22 7.63 -19.22
N PHE A 172 -0.41 6.91 -18.46
CA PHE A 172 -0.86 5.66 -17.85
C PHE A 172 -1.95 5.93 -16.81
N LYS A 173 -2.83 4.98 -16.62
CA LYS A 173 -3.88 5.04 -15.60
C LYS A 173 -3.33 4.52 -14.26
N PHE A 174 -3.62 5.23 -13.19
CA PHE A 174 -3.24 4.86 -11.83
C PHE A 174 -4.15 3.77 -11.28
N LEU A 175 -3.59 2.68 -10.81
CA LEU A 175 -4.32 1.62 -10.11
C LEU A 175 -4.01 1.65 -8.61
N THR A 176 -2.73 1.61 -8.24
CA THR A 176 -2.28 1.63 -6.84
C THR A 176 -0.78 1.93 -6.74
N ASP A 177 -0.30 2.32 -5.55
CA ASP A 177 1.14 2.49 -5.25
C ASP A 177 1.65 1.60 -4.12
N GLU A 178 0.78 0.87 -3.43
CA GLU A 178 1.18 0.11 -2.23
C GLU A 178 0.83 -1.37 -2.27
N VAL A 179 -0.39 -1.70 -2.70
CA VAL A 179 -0.84 -3.09 -2.80
C VAL A 179 -1.58 -3.30 -4.11
N ALA A 180 -1.00 -4.09 -4.98
CA ALA A 180 -1.67 -4.59 -6.16
C ALA A 180 -2.55 -5.79 -5.78
N LEU A 181 -3.83 -5.69 -6.09
CA LEU A 181 -4.81 -6.75 -5.87
C LEU A 181 -5.06 -7.46 -7.18
N ILE A 182 -4.91 -8.77 -7.16
CA ILE A 182 -5.24 -9.62 -8.29
C ILE A 182 -6.39 -10.53 -7.87
N ASP A 183 -7.51 -10.36 -8.52
CA ASP A 183 -8.71 -11.16 -8.28
C ASP A 183 -8.48 -12.62 -8.69
N HIS A 184 -8.87 -13.56 -7.83
CA HIS A 184 -8.60 -14.98 -8.06
C HIS A 184 -9.40 -15.55 -9.24
N ASP A 185 -10.62 -15.08 -9.45
CA ASP A 185 -11.51 -15.62 -10.46
C ASP A 185 -11.23 -15.03 -11.85
N SER A 186 -11.17 -13.70 -11.94
CA SER A 186 -10.94 -12.99 -13.18
C SER A 186 -9.47 -12.85 -13.57
N SER A 187 -8.55 -13.02 -12.62
CA SER A 187 -7.12 -12.69 -12.75
C SER A 187 -6.84 -11.21 -13.07
N MET A 188 -7.80 -10.33 -12.90
CA MET A 188 -7.64 -8.89 -13.14
C MET A 188 -6.95 -8.20 -11.98
N VAL A 189 -6.15 -7.20 -12.29
CA VAL A 189 -5.64 -6.25 -11.29
C VAL A 189 -6.74 -5.24 -11.01
N LEU A 190 -7.14 -5.13 -9.75
CA LEU A 190 -8.19 -4.21 -9.31
C LEU A 190 -7.58 -2.88 -8.87
N PRO A 191 -8.26 -1.74 -9.16
CA PRO A 191 -7.80 -0.44 -8.70
C PRO A 191 -7.94 -0.28 -7.19
N PHE A 192 -6.91 0.28 -6.59
CA PHE A 192 -6.87 0.67 -5.18
C PHE A 192 -6.21 2.05 -5.01
N PRO A 193 -6.91 3.12 -5.44
CA PRO A 193 -6.36 4.45 -5.57
C PRO A 193 -6.25 5.18 -4.22
N ARG A 194 -5.32 4.76 -3.37
CA ARG A 194 -4.97 5.49 -2.15
C ARG A 194 -4.08 6.68 -2.48
N ALA A 195 -4.04 7.66 -1.58
CA ALA A 195 -3.09 8.76 -1.70
C ALA A 195 -1.64 8.26 -1.71
N LEU A 196 -0.84 8.85 -2.59
CA LEU A 196 0.58 8.57 -2.71
C LEU A 196 1.36 9.32 -1.62
N GLY A 197 2.25 8.62 -0.95
CA GLY A 197 3.17 9.22 0.03
C GLY A 197 4.49 9.64 -0.63
N ILE A 198 4.61 10.91 -0.99
CA ILE A 198 5.72 11.44 -1.77
C ILE A 198 6.77 12.09 -0.88
N ARG A 199 8.04 11.72 -1.08
CA ARG A 199 9.19 12.36 -0.43
C ARG A 199 9.61 13.62 -1.17
N LYS A 200 10.30 14.52 -0.46
CA LYS A 200 10.82 15.77 -1.02
C LYS A 200 11.61 15.56 -2.31
N LYS A 201 12.54 14.61 -2.34
CA LYS A 201 13.32 14.27 -3.55
C LYS A 201 12.46 13.86 -4.75
N THR A 202 11.36 13.14 -4.51
CA THR A 202 10.40 12.80 -5.56
C THR A 202 9.65 14.04 -6.01
N ALA A 203 9.20 14.90 -5.09
CA ALA A 203 8.50 16.13 -5.45
C ALA A 203 9.36 17.04 -6.32
N GLU A 204 10.65 17.16 -6.04
CA GLU A 204 11.62 17.95 -6.83
C GLU A 204 11.75 17.46 -8.29
N MET A 205 11.45 16.20 -8.58
CA MET A 205 11.46 15.64 -9.94
C MET A 205 10.19 15.95 -10.75
N PHE A 206 9.17 16.53 -10.12
CA PHE A 206 7.89 16.85 -10.74
C PHE A 206 7.56 18.34 -10.49
N PRO A 207 8.04 19.26 -11.34
CA PRO A 207 7.90 20.72 -11.13
C PRO A 207 6.44 21.19 -11.01
N GLU A 208 5.49 20.44 -11.55
CA GLU A 208 4.07 20.71 -11.41
C GLU A 208 3.57 20.60 -9.97
N MET A 209 4.29 19.89 -9.09
CA MET A 209 3.96 19.77 -7.67
C MET A 209 4.19 21.08 -6.91
N GLU A 210 5.18 21.88 -7.30
CA GLU A 210 5.44 23.19 -6.68
C GLU A 210 4.30 24.18 -6.88
N ARG A 211 3.58 24.05 -7.99
CA ARG A 211 2.49 24.97 -8.39
C ARG A 211 1.14 24.59 -7.79
N ARG A 212 1.02 23.39 -7.26
CA ARG A 212 -0.24 22.85 -6.74
C ARG A 212 -0.06 22.47 -5.27
N VAL A 213 -0.58 23.29 -4.36
CA VAL A 213 -0.63 22.99 -2.91
C VAL A 213 -1.70 21.91 -2.66
N PHE A 214 -1.48 20.69 -3.15
CA PHE A 214 -2.44 19.59 -3.02
C PHE A 214 -1.98 18.49 -2.06
N GLY A 215 -0.96 18.77 -1.26
CA GLY A 215 -0.42 17.75 -0.38
C GLY A 215 -0.76 17.98 1.07
N HIS A 216 -1.11 16.91 1.77
CA HIS A 216 -1.16 16.93 3.22
C HIS A 216 0.18 16.45 3.78
N PRO A 217 0.95 17.32 4.49
CA PRO A 217 2.21 16.90 5.09
C PRO A 217 1.94 15.85 6.17
N THR A 218 2.71 14.78 6.16
CA THR A 218 2.66 13.71 7.16
C THR A 218 4.04 13.16 7.42
N GLN A 219 4.25 12.65 8.63
CA GLN A 219 5.42 11.83 8.90
C GLN A 219 5.14 10.37 8.55
N ALA A 220 5.97 9.81 7.67
CA ALA A 220 5.92 8.41 7.38
C ALA A 220 6.35 7.58 8.61
N LEU A 221 5.94 6.32 8.64
CA LEU A 221 6.41 5.37 9.64
C LEU A 221 7.94 5.27 9.69
N SER A 222 8.64 5.45 8.55
CA SER A 222 10.09 5.48 8.46
C SER A 222 10.76 6.69 9.14
N GLY A 223 9.99 7.68 9.58
CA GLY A 223 10.50 8.93 10.16
C GLY A 223 10.71 10.04 9.14
N ASP A 224 10.65 9.74 7.85
CA ASP A 224 10.78 10.76 6.81
C ASP A 224 9.49 11.60 6.70
N GLU A 225 9.65 12.87 6.41
CA GLU A 225 8.53 13.71 5.99
C GLU A 225 8.06 13.28 4.60
N LYS A 226 6.75 13.12 4.47
CA LYS A 226 6.09 12.84 3.20
C LYS A 226 4.94 13.81 2.98
N LEU A 227 4.64 14.02 1.71
CA LEU A 227 3.45 14.70 1.26
C LEU A 227 2.46 13.66 0.74
N LEU A 228 1.27 13.58 1.33
CA LEU A 228 0.19 12.76 0.80
C LEU A 228 -0.48 13.49 -0.35
N ILE A 229 -0.51 12.88 -1.50
CA ILE A 229 -1.07 13.46 -2.73
C ILE A 229 -2.11 12.50 -3.32
N ASP A 230 -3.25 13.05 -3.68
CA ASP A 230 -4.24 12.34 -4.48
C ASP A 230 -3.85 12.39 -5.96
N ALA A 231 -3.69 11.23 -6.59
CA ALA A 231 -3.29 11.13 -7.99
C ALA A 231 -4.28 11.80 -8.93
N GLU A 232 -5.59 11.65 -8.68
CA GLU A 232 -6.66 12.23 -9.50
C GLU A 232 -6.71 13.76 -9.42
N GLN A 233 -6.42 14.32 -8.24
CA GLN A 233 -6.30 15.78 -8.09
C GLN A 233 -5.09 16.32 -8.83
N MET A 234 -4.01 15.53 -8.89
CA MET A 234 -2.78 15.92 -9.57
C MET A 234 -2.88 15.78 -11.08
N TYR A 235 -3.42 14.68 -11.55
CA TYR A 235 -3.57 14.33 -12.96
C TYR A 235 -5.03 13.92 -13.23
N PRO A 236 -5.94 14.86 -13.46
CA PRO A 236 -7.36 14.58 -13.63
C PRO A 236 -7.64 13.56 -14.73
N GLY A 237 -8.50 12.58 -14.42
CA GLY A 237 -8.82 11.46 -15.30
C GLY A 237 -7.76 10.36 -15.31
N CYS A 238 -6.83 10.35 -14.35
CA CYS A 238 -5.77 9.34 -14.30
C CYS A 238 -6.22 8.01 -13.68
N LEU A 239 -7.33 7.94 -12.97
CA LEU A 239 -7.77 6.68 -12.37
C LEU A 239 -8.07 5.63 -13.42
N GLY A 240 -7.61 4.41 -13.16
CA GLY A 240 -7.81 3.25 -14.02
C GLY A 240 -8.89 2.32 -13.51
N ASP A 241 -9.42 1.51 -14.43
CA ASP A 241 -10.35 0.42 -14.15
C ASP A 241 -9.60 -0.90 -14.00
N ALA A 242 -10.31 -1.93 -13.49
CA ALA A 242 -9.81 -3.28 -13.43
C ALA A 242 -9.35 -3.77 -14.82
N CYS A 243 -8.16 -4.36 -14.90
CA CYS A 243 -7.58 -4.76 -16.17
C CYS A 243 -6.63 -5.97 -16.02
N MET A 244 -6.36 -6.62 -17.16
CA MET A 244 -5.50 -7.80 -17.18
C MET A 244 -4.04 -7.41 -16.90
N PRO A 245 -3.33 -8.11 -15.99
CA PRO A 245 -1.91 -7.93 -15.83
C PRO A 245 -1.16 -8.42 -17.08
N SER A 246 -0.18 -7.65 -17.53
CA SER A 246 0.63 -8.00 -18.72
C SER A 246 2.12 -8.00 -18.43
N MET A 247 2.57 -7.19 -17.47
CA MET A 247 3.98 -7.02 -17.17
C MET A 247 4.22 -6.97 -15.66
N LEU A 248 5.29 -7.63 -15.22
CA LEU A 248 5.78 -7.60 -13.85
C LEU A 248 7.24 -7.13 -13.86
N LEU A 249 7.48 -6.01 -13.16
CA LEU A 249 8.81 -5.39 -13.08
C LEU A 249 9.33 -5.49 -11.65
N PHE A 250 10.57 -5.95 -11.50
CA PHE A 250 11.31 -5.90 -10.25
C PHE A 250 12.32 -4.77 -10.31
N LEU A 251 12.10 -3.74 -9.50
CA LEU A 251 12.96 -2.56 -9.44
C LEU A 251 14.21 -2.87 -8.62
N GLU A 252 15.39 -2.85 -9.28
CA GLU A 252 16.67 -3.29 -8.71
C GLU A 252 17.76 -2.22 -8.80
N GLY A 253 17.52 -1.08 -8.15
CA GLY A 253 18.52 -0.03 -8.04
C GLY A 253 18.42 1.05 -9.11
N PHE A 254 19.47 1.88 -9.15
CA PHE A 254 19.53 3.09 -9.98
C PHE A 254 20.84 3.09 -10.78
N ALA A 255 20.77 3.58 -12.02
CA ALA A 255 21.93 3.74 -12.90
C ALA A 255 21.82 5.04 -13.71
N SER A 256 22.88 5.38 -14.46
CA SER A 256 22.86 6.53 -15.37
C SER A 256 21.99 6.30 -16.61
N ARG A 257 21.71 5.03 -16.95
CA ARG A 257 20.81 4.61 -18.03
C ARG A 257 19.89 3.50 -17.54
N THR A 258 18.69 3.48 -18.09
CA THR A 258 17.72 2.43 -17.82
C THR A 258 18.13 1.11 -18.44
N GLN A 259 17.98 0.02 -17.67
CA GLN A 259 18.18 -1.34 -18.15
C GLN A 259 16.91 -2.15 -17.87
N LEU A 260 16.36 -2.76 -18.92
CA LEU A 260 15.22 -3.65 -18.85
C LEU A 260 15.63 -5.04 -19.33
N GLU A 261 15.81 -5.96 -18.40
CA GLU A 261 16.30 -7.30 -18.67
C GLU A 261 15.22 -8.34 -18.43
N SER A 262 15.02 -9.24 -19.39
CA SER A 262 14.03 -10.31 -19.27
C SER A 262 14.38 -11.24 -18.09
N LEU A 263 13.37 -11.55 -17.29
CA LEU A 263 13.48 -12.39 -16.09
C LEU A 263 12.82 -13.74 -16.32
N PRO A 264 13.53 -14.88 -16.10
CA PRO A 264 12.94 -16.20 -16.18
C PRO A 264 11.77 -16.36 -15.22
N LYS A 265 10.70 -17.06 -15.64
CA LYS A 265 9.48 -17.24 -14.85
C LYS A 265 9.73 -17.86 -13.47
N SER A 266 10.61 -18.85 -13.40
CA SER A 266 11.00 -19.51 -12.14
C SER A 266 11.59 -18.53 -11.12
N GLU A 267 12.45 -17.63 -11.58
CA GLU A 267 13.04 -16.59 -10.73
C GLU A 267 12.01 -15.53 -10.35
N ALA A 268 11.15 -15.13 -11.30
CA ALA A 268 10.06 -14.20 -11.04
C ALA A 268 9.11 -14.71 -9.95
N VAL A 269 8.78 -16.02 -9.94
CA VAL A 269 7.95 -16.65 -8.89
C VAL A 269 8.61 -16.48 -7.52
N LEU A 270 9.90 -16.84 -7.40
CA LEU A 270 10.63 -16.75 -6.12
C LEU A 270 10.71 -15.31 -5.60
N LYS A 271 11.01 -14.36 -6.49
CA LYS A 271 11.04 -12.94 -6.14
C LYS A 271 9.65 -12.43 -5.72
N CYS A 272 8.61 -12.78 -6.47
CA CYS A 272 7.24 -12.34 -6.22
C CYS A 272 6.73 -12.78 -4.84
N LEU A 273 7.08 -13.99 -4.40
CA LEU A 273 6.71 -14.50 -3.07
C LEU A 273 7.21 -13.61 -1.92
N SER A 274 8.33 -12.90 -2.11
CA SER A 274 8.84 -11.97 -1.10
C SER A 274 7.99 -10.71 -0.94
N PHE A 275 7.18 -10.38 -1.94
CA PHE A 275 6.27 -9.24 -1.95
C PHE A 275 4.81 -9.65 -1.70
N ALA A 276 4.50 -10.94 -1.69
CA ALA A 276 3.15 -11.43 -1.46
C ALA A 276 2.72 -11.26 0.01
N HIS A 277 1.50 -10.78 0.21
CA HIS A 277 0.84 -10.79 1.51
C HIS A 277 0.15 -12.15 1.70
N THR A 278 0.91 -13.17 2.08
CA THR A 278 0.37 -14.50 2.31
C THR A 278 -0.29 -14.60 3.69
N ALA A 279 -1.46 -15.23 3.76
CA ALA A 279 -1.98 -15.72 5.02
C ALA A 279 -1.03 -16.79 5.59
N GLU A 280 -0.81 -16.81 6.91
CA GLU A 280 0.03 -17.83 7.54
C GLU A 280 -0.50 -19.24 7.22
N GLY A 281 0.40 -20.11 6.78
CA GLY A 281 0.19 -21.56 6.77
C GLY A 281 0.12 -22.21 5.40
N ASP A 282 -0.09 -21.47 4.30
CA ASP A 282 -0.22 -22.10 2.98
C ASP A 282 0.78 -21.56 1.94
N VAL A 283 2.06 -21.81 2.21
CA VAL A 283 3.16 -21.49 1.27
C VAL A 283 2.94 -22.17 -0.09
N PHE A 284 2.41 -23.39 -0.09
CA PHE A 284 2.17 -24.13 -1.32
C PHE A 284 1.07 -23.48 -2.16
N LYS A 285 -0.08 -23.13 -1.55
CA LYS A 285 -1.16 -22.43 -2.24
C LYS A 285 -0.67 -21.06 -2.79
N SER A 286 0.07 -20.32 -1.98
CA SER A 286 0.65 -19.05 -2.40
C SER A 286 1.59 -19.22 -3.58
N MET A 287 2.45 -20.24 -3.57
CA MET A 287 3.36 -20.55 -4.66
C MET A 287 2.60 -20.95 -5.94
N MET A 288 1.56 -21.77 -5.84
CA MET A 288 0.74 -22.17 -6.99
C MET A 288 0.01 -20.97 -7.60
N THR A 289 -0.61 -20.12 -6.77
CA THR A 289 -1.27 -18.89 -7.23
C THR A 289 -0.28 -17.96 -7.91
N THR A 290 0.87 -17.73 -7.28
CA THR A 290 1.94 -16.89 -7.85
C THR A 290 2.41 -17.41 -9.19
N SER A 291 2.65 -18.72 -9.31
CA SER A 291 3.06 -19.37 -10.57
C SER A 291 2.02 -19.17 -11.66
N GLY A 292 0.73 -19.42 -11.37
CA GLY A 292 -0.35 -19.25 -12.34
C GLY A 292 -0.50 -17.81 -12.86
N ILE A 293 -0.28 -16.82 -11.99
CA ILE A 293 -0.29 -15.41 -12.39
C ILE A 293 0.92 -15.11 -13.27
N ILE A 294 2.12 -15.49 -12.84
CA ILE A 294 3.39 -15.16 -13.50
C ILE A 294 3.54 -15.84 -14.86
N GLU A 295 2.94 -17.01 -15.06
CA GLU A 295 3.00 -17.73 -16.33
C GLU A 295 2.55 -16.86 -17.51
N ARG A 296 1.56 -16.00 -17.28
CA ARG A 296 0.95 -15.13 -18.31
C ARG A 296 1.61 -13.75 -18.43
N LEU A 297 2.55 -13.40 -17.55
CA LEU A 297 3.17 -12.07 -17.51
C LEU A 297 4.52 -12.04 -18.21
N ARG A 298 4.87 -10.95 -18.87
CA ARG A 298 6.24 -10.63 -19.21
C ARG A 298 6.94 -10.14 -17.95
N CYS A 299 8.03 -10.76 -17.54
CA CYS A 299 8.74 -10.44 -16.30
C CYS A 299 10.11 -9.86 -16.61
N TYR A 300 10.48 -8.80 -15.90
CA TYR A 300 11.73 -8.09 -16.10
C TYR A 300 12.38 -7.64 -14.80
N HIS A 301 13.71 -7.59 -14.81
CA HIS A 301 14.48 -6.72 -13.94
C HIS A 301 14.49 -5.32 -14.54
N LEU A 302 14.32 -4.32 -13.71
CA LEU A 302 14.37 -2.93 -14.10
C LEU A 302 15.35 -2.17 -13.22
N THR A 303 16.49 -1.76 -13.82
CA THR A 303 17.40 -0.78 -13.21
C THR A 303 16.97 0.61 -13.69
N LEU A 304 16.67 1.50 -12.75
CA LEU A 304 16.10 2.80 -13.03
C LEU A 304 17.20 3.80 -13.48
N GLY A 305 17.09 4.30 -14.68
CA GLY A 305 17.73 5.50 -15.17
C GLY A 305 16.88 6.76 -14.94
N PRO A 306 17.05 7.82 -15.74
CA PRO A 306 16.17 8.98 -15.74
C PRO A 306 14.71 8.56 -15.95
N VAL A 307 13.77 9.16 -15.17
CA VAL A 307 12.35 8.75 -15.18
C VAL A 307 11.75 8.80 -16.58
N ASP A 308 12.05 9.82 -17.36
CA ASP A 308 11.50 9.96 -18.72
C ASP A 308 12.01 8.87 -19.67
N GLU A 309 13.27 8.41 -19.51
CA GLU A 309 13.83 7.27 -20.25
C GLU A 309 13.11 5.96 -19.89
N VAL A 310 12.88 5.71 -18.57
CA VAL A 310 12.13 4.54 -18.11
C VAL A 310 10.73 4.54 -18.68
N VAL A 311 10.05 5.69 -18.62
CA VAL A 311 8.67 5.85 -19.13
C VAL A 311 8.61 5.56 -20.63
N GLN A 312 9.58 6.04 -21.41
CA GLN A 312 9.64 5.78 -22.86
C GLN A 312 9.82 4.29 -23.15
N ILE A 313 10.81 3.65 -22.51
CA ILE A 313 11.07 2.20 -22.69
C ILE A 313 9.85 1.36 -22.34
N LEU A 314 9.18 1.67 -21.22
CA LEU A 314 7.97 0.92 -20.82
C LEU A 314 6.80 1.18 -21.74
N SER A 315 6.67 2.41 -22.26
CA SER A 315 5.61 2.73 -23.24
C SER A 315 5.79 1.93 -24.52
N ASP A 316 7.02 1.88 -25.05
CA ASP A 316 7.35 1.14 -26.28
C ASP A 316 7.14 -0.37 -26.07
N THR A 317 7.62 -0.90 -24.92
CA THR A 317 7.43 -2.33 -24.58
C THR A 317 5.96 -2.73 -24.41
N MET A 318 5.08 -1.80 -24.04
CA MET A 318 3.64 -2.07 -23.90
C MET A 318 2.89 -2.05 -25.24
N GLU A 319 3.46 -1.48 -26.28
CA GLU A 319 2.91 -1.44 -27.64
C GLU A 319 3.21 -2.71 -28.43
N GLU A 320 4.27 -3.45 -28.05
CA GLU A 320 4.63 -4.78 -28.56
C GLU A 320 3.73 -5.89 -27.94
#